data_e20f7e2fb9db57465b2467da6deaf18d
#
_entry.id   e20f7e2fb9db57465b2467da6deaf18d
#
_cell.length_a   1.000
_cell.length_b   1.000
_cell.length_c   1.000
_cell.angle_alpha   90.00
_cell.angle_beta   90.00
_cell.angle_gamma   90.00
#
_symmetry.space_group_name_H-M   'P 1'
#
loop_
_entity.id
_entity.type
_entity.pdbx_description
1 polymer ?
#
loop_
_entity_poly.entity_id
_entity_poly.type
_entity_poly.pdbx_seq_one_letter_code
_entity_poly.pdbx_strand_id
1 'polypeptide(L)'
;MLRKFSVSNFKCFQNDFEFDLSETNGYSFNSQCVKNGIVNAALIYGHNGMGKSNLGLAIFDIIEHLTDQRREERRYRNYVNAYSTSPTVDFYYEFLIDNKVVKYTYKKSDYKVLVYEEFSIDDTVLVSFDRTNGNTNFSVWLKGAESLKTMINDPQLSVLKYIKNNTVLEENEQNNIFKAFFSFVEHMLFFRSLEDRTYMGLQDTGKRSLTEDIIEWGNVEDFELFLNKANINCKLSVVESLDRKDLAFDFNGK
;
A
#
# COMPACT_ATOMS: atom_id res chain seq x y z
N MET A 1 -3.78 7.39 6.71
CA MET A 1 -4.60 7.46 5.47
C MET A 1 -3.74 7.98 4.34
N LEU A 2 -3.93 7.49 3.10
CA LEU A 2 -3.33 8.10 1.91
C LEU A 2 -3.94 9.50 1.73
N ARG A 3 -3.09 10.51 1.61
CA ARG A 3 -3.48 11.91 1.46
C ARG A 3 -3.28 12.39 0.01
N LYS A 4 -2.15 12.01 -0.59
CA LYS A 4 -1.79 12.39 -1.95
C LYS A 4 -0.98 11.29 -2.62
N PHE A 5 -1.17 11.12 -3.90
CA PHE A 5 -0.41 10.20 -4.73
C PHE A 5 -0.08 10.88 -6.04
N SER A 6 1.15 10.73 -6.53
CA SER A 6 1.45 11.06 -7.91
C SER A 6 2.33 10.02 -8.56
N VAL A 7 2.22 9.93 -9.88
CA VAL A 7 3.01 9.04 -10.71
C VAL A 7 3.30 9.68 -12.06
N SER A 8 4.51 9.51 -12.55
CA SER A 8 4.88 9.90 -13.91
C SER A 8 5.62 8.78 -14.63
N ASN A 9 5.53 8.77 -15.93
CA ASN A 9 6.19 7.80 -16.81
C ASN A 9 5.78 6.34 -16.58
N PHE A 10 4.61 6.08 -16.03
CA PHE A 10 4.10 4.74 -15.76
C PHE A 10 3.01 4.33 -16.75
N LYS A 11 3.22 3.28 -17.53
CA LYS A 11 2.21 2.74 -18.47
C LYS A 11 1.57 3.84 -19.33
N CYS A 12 0.28 4.17 -19.11
CA CYS A 12 -0.43 5.23 -19.84
C CYS A 12 -0.19 6.65 -19.26
N PHE A 13 0.44 6.78 -18.11
CA PHE A 13 0.75 8.06 -17.47
C PHE A 13 2.11 8.56 -17.96
N GLN A 14 2.14 9.30 -19.07
CA GLN A 14 3.38 9.87 -19.61
C GLN A 14 3.90 11.02 -18.76
N ASN A 15 3.00 11.95 -18.44
CA ASN A 15 3.28 13.12 -17.61
C ASN A 15 2.87 12.85 -16.16
N ASP A 16 3.18 13.80 -15.28
CA ASP A 16 2.77 13.76 -13.89
C ASP A 16 1.24 13.67 -13.80
N PHE A 17 0.78 12.61 -13.17
CA PHE A 17 -0.61 12.42 -12.77
C PHE A 17 -0.68 12.55 -11.26
N GLU A 18 -1.47 13.46 -10.78
CA GLU A 18 -1.68 13.70 -9.36
C GLU A 18 -3.08 13.29 -8.94
N PHE A 19 -3.18 12.60 -7.81
CA PHE A 19 -4.41 12.21 -7.15
C PHE A 19 -4.39 12.72 -5.72
N ASP A 20 -4.95 13.92 -5.50
CA ASP A 20 -4.98 14.59 -4.20
C ASP A 20 -6.31 14.34 -3.50
N LEU A 21 -6.27 13.60 -2.40
CA LEU A 21 -7.41 13.29 -1.56
C LEU A 21 -7.63 14.34 -0.45
N SER A 22 -6.73 15.31 -0.29
CA SER A 22 -6.88 16.40 0.66
C SER A 22 -7.66 17.60 0.11
N GLU A 23 -7.85 17.65 -1.20
CA GLU A 23 -8.64 18.69 -1.85
C GLU A 23 -10.13 18.37 -1.81
N THR A 24 -10.79 18.76 -0.73
CA THR A 24 -12.24 18.52 -0.56
C THR A 24 -13.11 19.56 -1.26
N ASN A 25 -12.52 20.62 -1.83
CA ASN A 25 -13.20 21.70 -2.58
C ASN A 25 -14.42 22.31 -1.86
N GLY A 26 -14.48 22.20 -0.52
CA GLY A 26 -15.57 22.71 0.29
C GLY A 26 -16.92 22.01 0.10
N TYR A 27 -16.96 20.85 -0.52
CA TYR A 27 -18.19 20.07 -0.65
C TYR A 27 -18.70 19.61 0.72
N SER A 28 -19.96 19.92 1.00
CA SER A 28 -20.65 19.50 2.23
C SER A 28 -21.51 18.25 2.05
N PHE A 29 -21.71 17.82 0.81
CA PHE A 29 -22.47 16.60 0.48
C PHE A 29 -21.60 15.36 0.70
N ASN A 30 -22.19 14.29 1.25
CA ASN A 30 -21.47 13.06 1.61
C ASN A 30 -20.30 13.29 2.58
N SER A 31 -20.51 14.07 3.62
CA SER A 31 -19.48 14.39 4.63
C SER A 31 -18.86 13.15 5.28
N GLN A 32 -19.57 12.02 5.32
CA GLN A 32 -19.05 10.72 5.77
C GLN A 32 -17.91 10.17 4.90
N CYS A 33 -17.76 10.66 3.65
CA CYS A 33 -16.65 10.31 2.76
C CYS A 33 -15.40 11.16 3.01
N VAL A 34 -15.41 12.05 4.00
CA VAL A 34 -14.27 12.86 4.41
C VAL A 34 -13.96 12.60 5.88
N LYS A 35 -12.73 12.20 6.18
CA LYS A 35 -12.24 11.96 7.54
C LYS A 35 -10.91 12.69 7.74
N ASN A 36 -10.83 13.52 8.77
CA ASN A 36 -9.64 14.35 9.06
C ASN A 36 -9.21 15.24 7.87
N GLY A 37 -10.17 15.79 7.12
CA GLY A 37 -9.90 16.62 5.95
C GLY A 37 -9.39 15.83 4.72
N ILE A 38 -9.46 14.50 4.74
CA ILE A 38 -9.02 13.63 3.64
C ILE A 38 -10.22 12.84 3.14
N VAL A 39 -10.38 12.75 1.83
CA VAL A 39 -11.39 11.92 1.18
C VAL A 39 -11.05 10.44 1.44
N ASN A 40 -11.92 9.73 2.13
CA ASN A 40 -11.74 8.32 2.49
C ASN A 40 -12.52 7.35 1.60
N ALA A 41 -13.43 7.86 0.76
CA ALA A 41 -14.14 7.09 -0.22
C ALA A 41 -14.28 7.92 -1.51
N ALA A 42 -13.75 7.41 -2.61
CA ALA A 42 -13.77 8.06 -3.92
C ALA A 42 -14.21 7.09 -5.01
N LEU A 43 -14.98 7.58 -5.97
CA LEU A 43 -15.38 6.85 -7.16
C LEU A 43 -14.63 7.39 -8.39
N ILE A 44 -13.89 6.52 -9.06
CA ILE A 44 -13.16 6.87 -10.29
C ILE A 44 -13.88 6.26 -11.48
N TYR A 45 -14.36 7.09 -12.38
CA TYR A 45 -15.06 6.67 -13.58
C TYR A 45 -14.42 7.29 -14.85
N GLY A 46 -14.74 6.72 -16.00
CA GLY A 46 -14.23 7.17 -17.30
C GLY A 46 -14.35 6.07 -18.35
N HIS A 47 -14.10 6.41 -19.60
CA HIS A 47 -14.16 5.46 -20.73
C HIS A 47 -13.18 4.29 -20.56
N ASN A 48 -13.46 3.18 -21.26
CA ASN A 48 -12.53 2.06 -21.31
C ASN A 48 -11.21 2.47 -21.97
N GLY A 49 -10.10 1.94 -21.46
CA GLY A 49 -8.76 2.27 -21.96
C GLY A 49 -8.13 3.54 -21.35
N MET A 50 -8.85 4.36 -20.57
CA MET A 50 -8.34 5.61 -20.01
C MET A 50 -7.39 5.47 -18.81
N GLY A 51 -7.03 4.25 -18.42
CA GLY A 51 -6.02 4.04 -17.38
C GLY A 51 -6.54 3.80 -15.97
N LYS A 52 -7.86 3.64 -15.74
CA LYS A 52 -8.42 3.39 -14.38
C LYS A 52 -7.74 2.23 -13.66
N SER A 53 -7.58 1.09 -14.33
CA SER A 53 -6.88 -0.07 -13.78
C SER A 53 -5.38 0.17 -13.59
N ASN A 54 -4.75 0.99 -14.46
CA ASN A 54 -3.36 1.36 -14.32
C ASN A 54 -3.14 2.28 -13.11
N LEU A 55 -4.11 3.13 -12.76
CA LEU A 55 -4.05 3.93 -11.53
C LEU A 55 -4.04 3.03 -10.30
N GLY A 56 -4.93 2.04 -10.24
CA GLY A 56 -4.90 1.04 -9.17
C GLY A 56 -3.55 0.34 -9.07
N LEU A 57 -2.99 -0.12 -10.19
CA LEU A 57 -1.66 -0.75 -10.21
C LEU A 57 -0.55 0.22 -9.78
N ALA A 58 -0.63 1.51 -10.15
CA ALA A 58 0.33 2.52 -9.75
C ALA A 58 0.28 2.78 -8.23
N ILE A 59 -0.92 2.96 -7.67
CA ILE A 59 -1.08 3.17 -6.21
C ILE A 59 -0.57 1.96 -5.43
N PHE A 60 -0.71 0.74 -5.97
CA PHE A 60 -0.30 -0.50 -5.32
C PHE A 60 1.13 -0.95 -5.67
N ASP A 61 1.87 -0.21 -6.49
CA ASP A 61 3.28 -0.53 -6.79
C ASP A 61 4.17 -0.53 -5.54
N ILE A 62 3.84 0.29 -4.55
CA ILE A 62 4.53 0.36 -3.26
C ILE A 62 4.59 -1.00 -2.53
N ILE A 63 3.54 -1.81 -2.64
CA ILE A 63 3.47 -3.14 -2.01
C ILE A 63 4.50 -4.09 -2.59
N GLU A 64 4.79 -3.97 -3.88
CA GLU A 64 5.67 -4.87 -4.63
C GLU A 64 7.12 -4.89 -4.11
N HIS A 65 7.58 -3.81 -3.51
CA HIS A 65 8.96 -3.74 -3.00
C HIS A 65 9.06 -3.55 -1.49
N LEU A 66 8.01 -3.06 -0.82
CA LEU A 66 8.02 -2.91 0.64
C LEU A 66 7.53 -4.16 1.38
N THR A 67 6.77 -5.04 0.70
CA THR A 67 6.24 -6.26 1.32
C THR A 67 6.89 -7.53 0.75
N ASP A 68 6.56 -8.69 1.32
CA ASP A 68 7.01 -10.01 0.83
C ASP A 68 6.02 -10.66 -0.12
N GLN A 69 5.08 -9.89 -0.64
CA GLN A 69 4.07 -10.42 -1.55
C GLN A 69 4.66 -10.86 -2.89
N ARG A 70 4.09 -11.93 -3.43
CA ARG A 70 4.53 -12.49 -4.69
C ARG A 70 4.24 -11.56 -5.86
N ARG A 71 5.27 -11.19 -6.61
CA ARG A 71 5.16 -10.34 -7.80
C ARG A 71 4.64 -11.15 -8.99
N GLU A 72 3.63 -10.62 -9.66
CA GLU A 72 3.15 -11.16 -10.94
C GLU A 72 3.72 -10.35 -12.11
N GLU A 73 4.79 -10.83 -12.74
CA GLU A 73 5.43 -10.17 -13.90
C GLU A 73 4.47 -9.75 -15.01
N ARG A 74 3.44 -10.55 -15.22
CA ARG A 74 2.45 -10.32 -16.26
C ARG A 74 1.73 -8.98 -16.12
N ARG A 75 1.54 -8.48 -14.90
CA ARG A 75 0.88 -7.21 -14.58
C ARG A 75 1.76 -6.00 -14.91
N TYR A 76 3.07 -6.19 -14.90
CA TYR A 76 4.07 -5.13 -15.05
C TYR A 76 4.71 -5.06 -16.43
N ARG A 77 4.18 -5.78 -17.42
CA ARG A 77 4.58 -5.58 -18.82
C ARG A 77 4.34 -4.14 -19.23
N ASN A 78 5.26 -3.59 -20.01
CA ASN A 78 5.25 -2.18 -20.40
C ASN A 78 5.15 -1.25 -19.18
N TYR A 79 6.05 -1.44 -18.23
CA TYR A 79 6.09 -0.70 -16.96
C TYR A 79 6.36 0.78 -17.19
N VAL A 80 7.42 1.09 -17.92
CA VAL A 80 7.79 2.45 -18.35
C VAL A 80 6.92 2.86 -19.54
N ASN A 81 6.49 4.11 -19.59
CA ASN A 81 5.71 4.65 -20.70
C ASN A 81 6.52 4.62 -22.00
N ALA A 82 5.93 4.09 -23.08
CA ALA A 82 6.61 3.90 -24.37
C ALA A 82 6.96 5.22 -25.09
N TYR A 83 6.34 6.32 -24.75
CA TYR A 83 6.57 7.64 -25.37
C TYR A 83 7.48 8.54 -24.54
N SER A 84 7.83 8.14 -23.33
CA SER A 84 8.69 8.94 -22.45
C SER A 84 10.16 8.75 -22.79
N THR A 85 10.94 9.81 -22.65
CA THR A 85 12.41 9.78 -22.73
C THR A 85 13.07 9.54 -21.38
N SER A 86 12.33 9.64 -20.28
CA SER A 86 12.85 9.34 -18.95
C SER A 86 13.08 7.83 -18.79
N PRO A 87 14.23 7.42 -18.27
CA PRO A 87 14.51 6.01 -18.03
C PRO A 87 13.81 5.46 -16.78
N THR A 88 13.16 6.32 -15.98
CA THR A 88 12.54 5.93 -14.70
C THR A 88 11.07 6.29 -14.65
N VAL A 89 10.34 5.48 -13.90
CA VAL A 89 9.00 5.79 -13.40
C VAL A 89 9.17 6.40 -12.03
N ASP A 90 8.54 7.54 -11.81
CA ASP A 90 8.64 8.29 -10.57
C ASP A 90 7.31 8.17 -9.80
N PHE A 91 7.39 7.82 -8.52
CA PHE A 91 6.26 7.67 -7.62
C PHE A 91 6.41 8.57 -6.41
N TYR A 92 5.32 9.19 -6.00
CA TYR A 92 5.23 9.98 -4.79
C TYR A 92 3.96 9.63 -4.02
N TYR A 93 4.12 9.41 -2.72
CA TYR A 93 3.03 9.18 -1.79
C TYR A 93 3.13 10.12 -0.61
N GLU A 94 1.97 10.61 -0.18
CA GLU A 94 1.83 11.36 1.06
C GLU A 94 0.74 10.71 1.89
N PHE A 95 1.08 10.38 3.13
CA PHE A 95 0.17 9.77 4.09
C PHE A 95 0.00 10.68 5.30
N LEU A 96 -1.18 10.65 5.91
CA LEU A 96 -1.40 11.15 7.26
C LEU A 96 -1.42 9.97 8.23
N ILE A 97 -0.42 9.90 9.10
CA ILE A 97 -0.24 8.85 10.12
C ILE A 97 0.00 9.52 11.46
N ASP A 98 -0.86 9.28 12.45
CA ASP A 98 -0.77 9.86 13.79
C ASP A 98 -0.59 11.39 13.79
N ASN A 99 -1.36 12.07 12.93
CA ASN A 99 -1.30 13.53 12.68
C ASN A 99 0.04 14.04 12.12
N LYS A 100 0.90 13.16 11.65
CA LYS A 100 2.15 13.50 10.95
C LYS A 100 2.02 13.26 9.46
N VAL A 101 2.66 14.14 8.68
CA VAL A 101 2.74 13.99 7.22
C VAL A 101 3.94 13.12 6.88
N VAL A 102 3.67 11.93 6.38
CA VAL A 102 4.69 10.97 5.93
C VAL A 102 4.76 11.01 4.42
N LYS A 103 5.94 11.31 3.87
CA LYS A 103 6.18 11.30 2.43
C LYS A 103 7.12 10.16 2.06
N TYR A 104 6.77 9.46 1.00
CA TYR A 104 7.60 8.42 0.43
C TYR A 104 7.71 8.60 -1.07
N THR A 105 8.93 8.83 -1.54
CA THR A 105 9.25 8.99 -2.96
C THR A 105 10.17 7.89 -3.40
N TYR A 106 9.92 7.31 -4.57
CA TYR A 106 10.87 6.38 -5.15
C TYR A 106 10.83 6.41 -6.68
N LYS A 107 11.92 5.93 -7.29
CA LYS A 107 12.05 5.80 -8.74
C LYS A 107 12.47 4.38 -9.10
N LYS A 108 11.87 3.85 -10.15
CA LYS A 108 12.19 2.54 -10.71
C LYS A 108 12.52 2.63 -12.19
N SER A 109 13.57 1.96 -12.63
CA SER A 109 13.89 1.82 -14.07
C SER A 109 13.16 0.62 -14.70
N ASP A 110 12.71 -0.32 -13.90
CA ASP A 110 11.85 -1.46 -14.24
C ASP A 110 11.03 -1.83 -13.00
N TYR A 111 10.00 -2.64 -13.13
CA TYR A 111 9.14 -3.04 -12.01
C TYR A 111 9.90 -3.71 -10.84
N LYS A 112 11.09 -4.26 -11.11
CA LYS A 112 11.98 -4.87 -10.09
C LYS A 112 13.11 -3.95 -9.65
N VAL A 113 13.49 -2.95 -10.44
CA VAL A 113 14.76 -2.23 -10.25
C VAL A 113 14.49 -0.87 -9.63
N LEU A 114 14.85 -0.73 -8.38
CA LEU A 114 14.72 0.48 -7.58
C LEU A 114 16.01 1.30 -7.67
N VAL A 115 15.92 2.54 -8.14
CA VAL A 115 17.10 3.42 -8.33
C VAL A 115 17.15 4.59 -7.35
N TYR A 116 16.03 4.94 -6.75
CA TYR A 116 15.93 6.00 -5.76
C TYR A 116 14.86 5.69 -4.73
N GLU A 117 15.10 6.02 -3.47
CA GLU A 117 14.13 6.02 -2.37
C GLU A 117 14.39 7.18 -1.43
N GLU A 118 13.32 7.83 -0.96
CA GLU A 118 13.37 8.83 0.08
C GLU A 118 12.12 8.72 0.97
N PHE A 119 12.36 8.76 2.27
CA PHE A 119 11.30 8.73 3.29
C PHE A 119 11.48 9.90 4.23
N SER A 120 10.44 10.68 4.44
CA SER A 120 10.43 11.82 5.34
C SER A 120 9.17 11.88 6.20
N ILE A 121 9.30 12.52 7.36
CA ILE A 121 8.21 12.83 8.29
C ILE A 121 8.25 14.33 8.56
N ASP A 122 7.12 15.03 8.36
CA ASP A 122 6.99 16.49 8.52
C ASP A 122 8.17 17.24 7.83
N ASP A 123 8.45 16.89 6.56
CA ASP A 123 9.54 17.41 5.71
C ASP A 123 10.98 17.11 6.21
N THR A 124 11.13 16.38 7.30
CA THR A 124 12.45 15.90 7.75
C THR A 124 12.78 14.58 7.07
N VAL A 125 13.80 14.56 6.21
CA VAL A 125 14.27 13.34 5.54
C VAL A 125 14.95 12.44 6.56
N LEU A 126 14.45 11.21 6.69
CA LEU A 126 14.96 10.21 7.63
C LEU A 126 15.71 9.06 6.94
N VAL A 127 15.36 8.78 5.70
CA VAL A 127 16.06 7.80 4.86
C VAL A 127 16.15 8.35 3.45
N SER A 128 17.34 8.31 2.86
CA SER A 128 17.56 8.62 1.45
C SER A 128 18.54 7.63 0.84
N PHE A 129 18.22 7.18 -0.37
CA PHE A 129 19.00 6.21 -1.10
C PHE A 129 18.95 6.51 -2.59
N ASP A 130 20.13 6.68 -3.20
CA ASP A 130 20.27 7.05 -4.61
C ASP A 130 21.33 6.19 -5.31
N ARG A 131 20.94 5.53 -6.40
CA ARG A 131 21.80 4.74 -7.30
C ARG A 131 21.88 5.33 -8.69
N THR A 132 21.28 6.49 -8.95
CA THR A 132 21.11 7.04 -10.31
C THR A 132 22.45 7.35 -11.01
N ASN A 133 23.48 7.68 -10.27
CA ASN A 133 24.78 8.14 -10.81
C ASN A 133 25.90 7.10 -10.72
N GLY A 134 25.57 5.81 -10.55
CA GLY A 134 26.58 4.74 -10.44
C GLY A 134 27.29 4.66 -9.09
N ASN A 135 27.14 5.67 -8.23
CA ASN A 135 27.58 5.68 -6.84
C ASN A 135 26.35 5.54 -5.94
N THR A 136 26.41 4.61 -5.00
CA THR A 136 25.32 4.45 -4.03
C THR A 136 25.50 5.46 -2.91
N ASN A 137 24.58 6.42 -2.83
CA ASN A 137 24.48 7.34 -1.71
C ASN A 137 23.37 6.83 -0.77
N PHE A 138 23.71 6.60 0.47
CA PHE A 138 22.78 6.13 1.49
C PHE A 138 22.91 6.94 2.77
N SER A 139 21.79 7.44 3.27
CA SER A 139 21.70 8.07 4.58
C SER A 139 20.50 7.56 5.34
N VAL A 140 20.67 7.31 6.65
CA VAL A 140 19.61 6.89 7.57
C VAL A 140 19.76 7.62 8.89
N TRP A 141 18.66 8.21 9.36
CA TRP A 141 18.57 8.98 10.61
C TRP A 141 17.56 8.38 11.60
N LEU A 142 17.17 7.13 11.39
CA LEU A 142 16.33 6.38 12.32
C LEU A 142 17.18 5.80 13.44
N LYS A 143 16.86 6.09 14.70
CA LYS A 143 17.61 5.61 15.86
C LYS A 143 17.53 4.09 15.97
N GLY A 144 18.69 3.46 16.18
CA GLY A 144 18.85 2.00 16.16
C GLY A 144 19.20 1.44 14.78
N ALA A 145 19.28 2.29 13.74
CA ALA A 145 19.71 1.90 12.39
C ALA A 145 21.14 2.31 12.05
N GLU A 146 21.88 2.93 12.96
CA GLU A 146 23.21 3.51 12.72
C GLU A 146 24.27 2.47 12.34
N SER A 147 24.10 1.23 12.78
CA SER A 147 25.04 0.13 12.51
C SER A 147 24.79 -0.60 11.20
N LEU A 148 23.76 -0.20 10.43
CA LEU A 148 23.45 -0.84 9.16
C LEU A 148 24.59 -0.71 8.15
N LYS A 149 24.88 -1.81 7.47
CA LYS A 149 25.80 -1.79 6.33
C LYS A 149 25.18 -1.02 5.17
N THR A 150 25.85 0.02 4.72
CA THR A 150 25.40 0.91 3.64
C THR A 150 25.58 0.33 2.23
N MET A 151 26.28 -0.79 2.09
CA MET A 151 26.50 -1.46 0.79
C MET A 151 25.33 -2.41 0.49
N ILE A 152 24.31 -1.88 -0.16
CA ILE A 152 23.16 -2.65 -0.66
C ILE A 152 23.35 -2.82 -2.16
N ASN A 153 23.83 -3.99 -2.59
CA ASN A 153 24.14 -4.30 -3.99
C ASN A 153 22.93 -4.85 -4.77
N ASP A 154 21.90 -5.34 -4.09
CA ASP A 154 20.71 -5.86 -4.76
C ASP A 154 19.84 -4.70 -5.27
N PRO A 155 19.67 -4.53 -6.59
CA PRO A 155 18.85 -3.46 -7.15
C PRO A 155 17.36 -3.65 -6.93
N GLN A 156 16.93 -4.82 -6.48
CA GLN A 156 15.52 -5.11 -6.19
C GLN A 156 15.15 -4.85 -4.73
N LEU A 157 16.14 -4.69 -3.86
CA LEU A 157 15.93 -4.50 -2.44
C LEU A 157 15.63 -3.03 -2.13
N SER A 158 14.48 -2.77 -1.52
CA SER A 158 14.16 -1.50 -0.89
C SER A 158 15.00 -1.29 0.36
N VAL A 159 15.56 -0.09 0.50
CA VAL A 159 16.30 0.31 1.69
C VAL A 159 15.38 0.40 2.91
N LEU A 160 14.17 0.92 2.74
CA LEU A 160 13.19 0.96 3.84
C LEU A 160 12.86 -0.44 4.36
N LYS A 161 12.62 -1.39 3.44
CA LYS A 161 12.39 -2.79 3.80
C LYS A 161 13.61 -3.41 4.47
N TYR A 162 14.81 -3.09 3.98
CA TYR A 162 16.05 -3.57 4.57
C TYR A 162 16.22 -3.07 6.01
N ILE A 163 15.96 -1.78 6.27
CA ILE A 163 15.97 -1.20 7.62
C ILE A 163 14.96 -1.95 8.50
N LYS A 164 13.70 -2.05 8.07
CA LYS A 164 12.65 -2.73 8.83
C LYS A 164 13.04 -4.14 9.28
N ASN A 165 13.65 -4.91 8.37
CA ASN A 165 13.90 -6.33 8.61
C ASN A 165 15.24 -6.62 9.33
N ASN A 166 16.17 -5.67 9.35
CA ASN A 166 17.54 -5.90 9.84
C ASN A 166 17.94 -4.99 11.01
N THR A 167 17.00 -4.23 11.57
CA THR A 167 17.29 -3.36 12.72
C THR A 167 16.29 -3.56 13.85
N VAL A 168 16.76 -3.33 15.06
CA VAL A 168 15.92 -3.12 16.23
C VAL A 168 15.86 -1.63 16.49
N LEU A 169 14.84 -0.99 15.92
CA LEU A 169 14.64 0.46 16.08
C LEU A 169 14.27 0.80 17.52
N GLU A 170 14.88 1.85 18.07
CA GLU A 170 14.55 2.39 19.39
C GLU A 170 13.10 2.89 19.46
N GLU A 171 12.49 2.87 20.64
CA GLU A 171 11.16 3.44 20.86
C GLU A 171 11.23 4.97 20.90
N ASN A 172 10.76 5.62 19.83
CA ASN A 172 10.60 7.06 19.72
C ASN A 172 9.52 7.39 18.69
N GLU A 173 9.08 8.65 18.64
CA GLU A 173 7.99 9.09 17.77
C GLU A 173 8.25 8.77 16.29
N GLN A 174 9.45 9.08 15.76
CA GLN A 174 9.77 8.88 14.35
C GLN A 174 9.79 7.40 13.97
N ASN A 175 10.39 6.56 14.80
CA ASN A 175 10.44 5.11 14.57
C ASN A 175 9.06 4.47 14.68
N ASN A 176 8.19 4.97 15.57
CA ASN A 176 6.83 4.47 15.70
C ASN A 176 5.99 4.84 14.47
N ILE A 177 6.17 6.05 13.91
CA ILE A 177 5.53 6.45 12.65
C ILE A 177 6.06 5.61 11.49
N PHE A 178 7.36 5.33 11.42
CA PHE A 178 7.95 4.45 10.42
C PHE A 178 7.35 3.03 10.50
N LYS A 179 7.20 2.46 11.69
CA LYS A 179 6.52 1.16 11.90
C LYS A 179 5.05 1.23 11.46
N ALA A 180 4.34 2.30 11.81
CA ALA A 180 2.94 2.51 11.43
C ALA A 180 2.76 2.69 9.90
N PHE A 181 3.72 3.33 9.22
CA PHE A 181 3.74 3.40 7.76
C PHE A 181 3.82 2.00 7.13
N PHE A 182 4.71 1.15 7.59
CA PHE A 182 4.77 -0.24 7.10
C PHE A 182 3.50 -1.01 7.39
N SER A 183 2.96 -0.88 8.61
CA SER A 183 1.68 -1.50 8.95
C SER A 183 0.56 -1.05 8.00
N PHE A 184 0.50 0.24 7.66
CA PHE A 184 -0.47 0.74 6.69
C PHE A 184 -0.29 0.09 5.32
N VAL A 185 0.95 0.05 4.78
CA VAL A 185 1.24 -0.52 3.46
C VAL A 185 0.91 -2.02 3.42
N GLU A 186 1.21 -2.76 4.48
CA GLU A 186 0.93 -4.20 4.59
C GLU A 186 -0.56 -4.53 4.61
N HIS A 187 -1.40 -3.58 5.07
CA HIS A 187 -2.86 -3.72 5.10
C HIS A 187 -3.57 -3.11 3.89
N MET A 188 -2.85 -2.57 2.91
CA MET A 188 -3.46 -2.13 1.65
C MET A 188 -4.03 -3.34 0.89
N LEU A 189 -5.22 -3.17 0.29
CA LEU A 189 -5.91 -4.24 -0.43
C LEU A 189 -6.49 -3.74 -1.75
N PHE A 190 -6.21 -4.44 -2.83
CA PHE A 190 -6.69 -4.14 -4.18
C PHE A 190 -7.40 -5.34 -4.80
N PHE A 191 -8.70 -5.24 -5.01
CA PHE A 191 -9.49 -6.25 -5.71
C PHE A 191 -9.53 -6.01 -7.21
N ARG A 192 -9.24 -7.06 -7.99
CA ARG A 192 -9.33 -7.08 -9.46
C ARG A 192 -10.43 -8.05 -9.90
N SER A 193 -11.68 -7.63 -9.75
CA SER A 193 -12.84 -8.51 -9.94
C SER A 193 -13.10 -8.92 -11.40
N LEU A 194 -12.76 -8.05 -12.37
CA LEU A 194 -13.13 -8.25 -13.77
C LEU A 194 -12.15 -9.13 -14.57
N GLU A 195 -10.86 -9.07 -14.28
CA GLU A 195 -9.85 -9.81 -15.06
C GLU A 195 -9.59 -11.20 -14.51
N ASP A 196 -9.20 -11.29 -13.25
CA ASP A 196 -8.67 -12.53 -12.68
C ASP A 196 -9.45 -13.01 -11.46
N ARG A 197 -10.42 -12.23 -10.98
CA ARG A 197 -11.08 -12.43 -9.66
C ARG A 197 -10.06 -12.60 -8.54
N THR A 198 -8.96 -11.83 -8.62
CA THR A 198 -7.85 -11.88 -7.69
C THR A 198 -7.77 -10.61 -6.86
N TYR A 199 -7.05 -10.67 -5.78
CA TYR A 199 -6.70 -9.50 -4.96
C TYR A 199 -5.17 -9.37 -4.83
N MET A 200 -4.73 -8.15 -4.52
CA MET A 200 -3.34 -7.82 -4.19
C MET A 200 -3.34 -7.11 -2.85
N GLY A 201 -2.30 -7.30 -2.09
CA GLY A 201 -2.20 -6.70 -0.77
C GLY A 201 -2.72 -7.63 0.32
N LEU A 202 -2.88 -7.09 1.50
CA LEU A 202 -3.19 -7.77 2.76
C LEU A 202 -2.26 -8.96 2.98
N GLN A 203 -1.20 -8.75 3.75
CA GLN A 203 -0.21 -9.79 3.97
C GLN A 203 -0.86 -10.97 4.71
N ASP A 204 -1.12 -12.05 4.00
CA ASP A 204 -1.45 -13.32 4.63
C ASP A 204 -0.18 -13.83 5.32
N THR A 205 -0.13 -13.64 6.63
CA THR A 205 1.00 -14.10 7.44
C THR A 205 1.04 -15.63 7.55
N GLY A 206 0.08 -16.33 6.91
CA GLY A 206 -0.06 -17.79 7.00
C GLY A 206 -0.37 -18.32 8.39
N LYS A 207 -0.54 -17.41 9.36
CA LYS A 207 -0.80 -17.76 10.76
C LYS A 207 -2.29 -17.71 11.12
N ARG A 208 -3.08 -16.92 10.39
CA ARG A 208 -4.52 -16.75 10.62
C ARG A 208 -5.27 -16.61 9.31
N SER A 209 -6.47 -17.17 9.26
CA SER A 209 -7.38 -16.94 8.15
C SER A 209 -8.16 -15.62 8.35
N LEU A 210 -8.69 -15.06 7.27
CA LEU A 210 -9.55 -13.88 7.35
C LEU A 210 -10.77 -14.13 8.26
N THR A 211 -11.29 -15.36 8.27
CA THR A 211 -12.40 -15.77 9.12
C THR A 211 -12.02 -15.76 10.61
N GLU A 212 -10.82 -16.20 10.95
CA GLU A 212 -10.29 -16.10 12.32
C GLU A 212 -10.18 -14.65 12.79
N ASP A 213 -9.70 -13.75 11.95
CA ASP A 213 -9.58 -12.32 12.28
C ASP A 213 -10.97 -11.69 12.51
N ILE A 214 -11.96 -11.99 11.65
CA ILE A 214 -13.34 -11.51 11.82
C ILE A 214 -13.92 -11.97 13.17
N ILE A 215 -13.65 -13.22 13.57
CA ILE A 215 -14.11 -13.79 14.83
C ILE A 215 -13.42 -13.13 16.02
N GLU A 216 -12.11 -13.01 16.00
CA GLU A 216 -11.34 -12.45 17.12
C GLU A 216 -11.63 -10.98 17.37
N TRP A 217 -11.87 -10.21 16.31
CA TRP A 217 -12.24 -8.79 16.42
C TRP A 217 -13.72 -8.57 16.73
N GLY A 218 -14.49 -9.64 16.88
CA GLY A 218 -15.92 -9.56 17.20
C GLY A 218 -16.79 -9.01 16.08
N ASN A 219 -16.33 -9.08 14.83
CA ASN A 219 -16.99 -8.48 13.67
C ASN A 219 -17.95 -9.43 12.93
N VAL A 220 -18.33 -10.55 13.53
CA VAL A 220 -19.19 -11.58 12.88
C VAL A 220 -20.56 -11.01 12.52
N GLU A 221 -21.18 -10.27 13.43
CA GLU A 221 -22.50 -9.65 13.20
C GLU A 221 -22.44 -8.56 12.12
N ASP A 222 -21.40 -7.74 12.14
CA ASP A 222 -21.19 -6.71 11.13
C ASP A 222 -20.94 -7.31 9.74
N PHE A 223 -20.21 -8.42 9.69
CA PHE A 223 -19.95 -9.14 8.44
C PHE A 223 -21.23 -9.81 7.91
N GLU A 224 -22.05 -10.42 8.78
CA GLU A 224 -23.37 -10.95 8.42
C GLU A 224 -24.27 -9.82 7.87
N LEU A 225 -24.32 -8.68 8.54
CA LEU A 225 -25.09 -7.52 8.09
C LEU A 225 -24.61 -7.01 6.73
N PHE A 226 -23.31 -6.97 6.51
CA PHE A 226 -22.72 -6.61 5.22
C PHE A 226 -23.16 -7.57 4.11
N LEU A 227 -23.07 -8.88 4.33
CA LEU A 227 -23.49 -9.89 3.37
C LEU A 227 -24.98 -9.77 3.03
N ASN A 228 -25.83 -9.58 4.04
CA ASN A 228 -27.27 -9.41 3.85
C ASN A 228 -27.60 -8.12 3.08
N LYS A 229 -26.90 -7.01 3.33
CA LYS A 229 -27.01 -5.78 2.52
C LYS A 229 -26.53 -5.96 1.08
N ALA A 230 -25.62 -6.90 0.84
CA ALA A 230 -25.16 -7.30 -0.49
C ALA A 230 -26.10 -8.31 -1.17
N ASN A 231 -27.33 -8.52 -0.62
CA ASN A 231 -28.32 -9.50 -1.06
C ASN A 231 -27.87 -10.98 -0.95
N ILE A 232 -26.92 -11.26 -0.09
CA ILE A 232 -26.55 -12.62 0.31
C ILE A 232 -27.30 -12.92 1.61
N ASN A 233 -28.52 -13.42 1.49
CA ASN A 233 -29.35 -13.76 2.65
C ASN A 233 -28.73 -14.93 3.39
N CYS A 234 -28.03 -14.64 4.46
CA CYS A 234 -27.35 -15.63 5.27
C CYS A 234 -27.41 -15.29 6.76
N LYS A 235 -27.26 -16.32 7.56
CA LYS A 235 -26.90 -16.21 8.96
C LYS A 235 -25.55 -16.86 9.16
N LEU A 236 -24.70 -16.28 9.97
CA LEU A 236 -23.37 -16.80 10.24
C LEU A 236 -23.29 -17.41 11.63
N SER A 237 -22.57 -18.51 11.76
CA SER A 237 -22.21 -19.12 13.04
C SER A 237 -20.70 -19.36 13.11
N VAL A 238 -20.17 -19.29 14.32
CA VAL A 238 -18.77 -19.66 14.58
C VAL A 238 -18.71 -21.16 14.86
N VAL A 239 -17.92 -21.87 14.08
CA VAL A 239 -17.68 -23.31 14.23
C VAL A 239 -16.26 -23.55 14.70
N GLU A 240 -16.10 -24.34 15.77
CA GLU A 240 -14.79 -24.78 16.25
C GLU A 240 -14.47 -26.18 15.71
N SER A 241 -13.35 -26.32 15.03
CA SER A 241 -12.86 -27.60 14.51
C SER A 241 -11.37 -27.72 14.82
N LEU A 242 -10.98 -28.74 15.60
CA LEU A 242 -9.59 -29.19 15.81
C LEU A 242 -8.53 -28.08 15.98
N ASP A 243 -8.74 -27.10 16.79
CA ASP A 243 -7.83 -25.95 17.04
C ASP A 243 -8.01 -24.72 16.13
N ARG A 244 -9.05 -24.66 15.31
CA ARG A 244 -9.37 -23.47 14.51
C ARG A 244 -10.82 -23.06 14.67
N LYS A 245 -11.03 -21.75 14.66
CA LYS A 245 -12.38 -21.16 14.57
C LYS A 245 -12.62 -20.71 13.13
N ASP A 246 -13.73 -21.15 12.56
CA ASP A 246 -14.15 -20.77 11.22
C ASP A 246 -15.57 -20.21 11.23
N LEU A 247 -15.92 -19.44 10.19
CA LEU A 247 -17.27 -18.99 9.94
C LEU A 247 -17.99 -19.96 9.01
N ALA A 248 -19.17 -20.35 9.40
CA ALA A 248 -20.05 -21.18 8.59
C ALA A 248 -21.40 -20.49 8.36
N PHE A 249 -22.06 -20.80 7.25
CA PHE A 249 -23.43 -20.42 7.03
C PHE A 249 -24.35 -21.30 7.90
N ASP A 250 -25.16 -20.65 8.71
CA ASP A 250 -26.16 -21.35 9.55
C ASP A 250 -27.44 -21.54 8.75
N PHE A 251 -27.79 -22.76 8.50
CA PHE A 251 -29.04 -23.19 7.88
C PHE A 251 -30.00 -23.78 8.92
N ASN A 252 -30.41 -22.97 9.93
CA ASN A 252 -31.27 -23.38 11.03
C ASN A 252 -30.66 -24.50 11.89
N GLY A 253 -29.40 -24.36 12.25
CA GLY A 253 -28.67 -25.29 13.11
C GLY A 253 -28.20 -26.56 12.41
N LYS A 254 -28.08 -26.51 11.09
CA LYS A 254 -27.50 -27.57 10.25
C LYS A 254 -26.24 -27.12 9.59
#